data_e1e1deecbb4b0f0d71e3dcd9aa95e165
#
_entry.id   e1e1deecbb4b0f0d71e3dcd9aa95e165
#
_cell.length_a   1.000
_cell.length_b   1.000
_cell.length_c   1.000
_cell.angle_alpha   90.00
_cell.angle_beta   90.00
_cell.angle_gamma   90.00
#
_symmetry.space_group_name_H-M   'P 1'
#
loop_
_entity.id
_entity.type
_entity.pdbx_description
1 polymer ?
#
loop_
_entity_poly.entity_id
_entity_poly.type
_entity_poly.pdbx_seq_one_letter_code
_entity_poly.pdbx_strand_id
1 'polypeptide(L)'
;MTATPDIVCRDLVRIYRSRDVEVQALQGLTLTVRPGEMVALVGASGSGKSTLLGILSGLDTPSAGQAVVADVDLGALTRRGRTDFHRHAVGFVWQQTSRNLVPYLTIAENVAAVLTIAGVRGRRRAARVREVLALVGIGDHGDRLPAALSGGLQQLAAIAVALANRPRVLLADEPTGALDRVAARAVLATMRAVNEHEGVTVLIVTHDQTVAEQVRRTVRIRDGRTSTETIRDDLGASPGEEFAVIDEAGRLQLPESFQQALGLRDRVRLSLQDDHVLVRRGDDEVVR
;
A
#
# COMPACT_ATOMS: atom_id res chain seq x y z
N MET A 1 17.53 -10.48 16.79
CA MET A 1 16.07 -10.40 17.01
C MET A 1 15.48 -9.71 15.81
N THR A 2 14.65 -10.39 15.03
CA THR A 2 13.96 -9.79 13.87
C THR A 2 12.93 -8.79 14.41
N ALA A 3 12.98 -7.54 13.95
CA ALA A 3 12.02 -6.51 14.34
C ALA A 3 10.59 -6.96 13.96
N THR A 4 9.61 -6.65 14.83
CA THR A 4 8.19 -6.92 14.55
C THR A 4 7.76 -6.15 13.29
N PRO A 5 7.10 -6.81 12.33
CA PRO A 5 6.63 -6.12 11.12
C PRO A 5 5.61 -5.02 11.42
N ASP A 6 5.63 -3.95 10.63
CA ASP A 6 4.67 -2.84 10.77
C ASP A 6 3.31 -3.13 10.13
N ILE A 7 3.25 -4.01 9.13
CA ILE A 7 2.00 -4.49 8.55
C ILE A 7 2.04 -6.01 8.52
N VAL A 8 1.00 -6.64 9.06
CA VAL A 8 0.80 -8.09 9.01
C VAL A 8 -0.64 -8.39 8.63
N CYS A 9 -0.84 -9.09 7.53
CA CYS A 9 -2.10 -9.71 7.16
C CYS A 9 -1.92 -11.22 7.14
N ARG A 10 -2.80 -11.96 7.82
CA ARG A 10 -2.82 -13.42 7.84
C ARG A 10 -4.19 -13.92 7.43
N ASP A 11 -4.25 -14.67 6.36
CA ASP A 11 -5.49 -15.25 5.80
C ASP A 11 -6.66 -14.24 5.75
N LEU A 12 -6.36 -13.00 5.35
CA LEU A 12 -7.30 -11.89 5.40
C LEU A 12 -8.42 -12.10 4.39
N VAL A 13 -9.65 -12.14 4.88
CA VAL A 13 -10.87 -12.30 4.07
C VAL A 13 -11.76 -11.08 4.22
N ARG A 14 -12.28 -10.60 3.09
CA ARG A 14 -13.33 -9.58 3.08
C ARG A 14 -14.44 -9.94 2.11
N ILE A 15 -15.65 -10.03 2.64
CA ILE A 15 -16.87 -10.35 1.92
C ILE A 15 -17.83 -9.18 2.05
N TYR A 16 -18.25 -8.63 0.91
CA TYR A 16 -19.32 -7.65 0.86
C TYR A 16 -20.61 -8.34 0.49
N ARG A 17 -21.66 -8.10 1.28
CA ARG A 17 -23.01 -8.64 1.04
C ARG A 17 -23.97 -7.51 0.72
N SER A 18 -24.65 -7.63 -0.41
CA SER A 18 -25.78 -6.80 -0.79
C SER A 18 -26.92 -7.74 -1.15
N ARG A 19 -28.15 -7.34 -0.94
CA ARG A 19 -29.39 -8.16 -0.98
C ARG A 19 -29.31 -9.50 -1.73
N ASP A 20 -28.78 -9.51 -2.96
CA ASP A 20 -28.74 -10.70 -3.83
C ASP A 20 -27.32 -11.02 -4.35
N VAL A 21 -26.30 -10.27 -3.90
CA VAL A 21 -24.93 -10.43 -4.39
C VAL A 21 -23.96 -10.50 -3.23
N GLU A 22 -23.12 -11.53 -3.25
CA GLU A 22 -21.99 -11.68 -2.35
C GLU A 22 -20.70 -11.57 -3.16
N VAL A 23 -19.84 -10.61 -2.79
CA VAL A 23 -18.54 -10.40 -3.45
C VAL A 23 -17.43 -10.65 -2.42
N GLN A 24 -16.64 -11.67 -2.66
CA GLN A 24 -15.45 -11.94 -1.87
C GLN A 24 -14.27 -11.16 -2.45
N ALA A 25 -14.01 -9.98 -1.89
CA ALA A 25 -12.98 -9.07 -2.36
C ALA A 25 -11.57 -9.47 -1.92
N LEU A 26 -11.43 -10.10 -0.74
CA LEU A 26 -10.18 -10.73 -0.27
C LEU A 26 -10.47 -12.18 0.09
N GLN A 27 -9.54 -13.08 -0.28
CA GLN A 27 -9.75 -14.53 -0.26
C GLN A 27 -8.64 -15.29 0.50
N GLY A 28 -8.23 -14.80 1.67
CA GLY A 28 -7.11 -15.36 2.43
C GLY A 28 -5.80 -14.69 2.02
N LEU A 29 -5.80 -13.34 1.95
CA LEU A 29 -4.63 -12.57 1.59
C LEU A 29 -3.62 -12.57 2.74
N THR A 30 -2.37 -12.89 2.43
CA THR A 30 -1.24 -12.82 3.37
C THR A 30 -0.23 -11.79 2.88
N LEU A 31 0.14 -10.86 3.76
CA LEU A 31 1.11 -9.79 3.48
C LEU A 31 1.86 -9.43 4.75
N THR A 32 3.17 -9.27 4.64
CA THR A 32 4.01 -8.76 5.72
C THR A 32 4.88 -7.64 5.20
N VAL A 33 4.92 -6.48 5.90
CA VAL A 33 5.80 -5.36 5.58
C VAL A 33 6.62 -5.02 6.82
N ARG A 34 7.94 -4.97 6.66
CA ARG A 34 8.89 -4.71 7.76
C ARG A 34 8.97 -3.21 8.06
N PRO A 35 9.42 -2.84 9.29
CA PRO A 35 9.65 -1.44 9.63
C PRO A 35 10.61 -0.76 8.66
N GLY A 36 10.24 0.44 8.21
CA GLY A 36 11.04 1.23 7.27
C GLY A 36 11.06 0.70 5.83
N GLU A 37 10.31 -0.36 5.52
CA GLU A 37 10.22 -0.88 4.16
C GLU A 37 9.29 -0.01 3.30
N MET A 38 9.66 0.21 2.03
CA MET A 38 8.79 0.83 1.02
C MET A 38 8.38 -0.24 0.00
N VAL A 39 7.09 -0.56 -0.03
CA VAL A 39 6.51 -1.65 -0.83
C VAL A 39 5.46 -1.10 -1.79
N ALA A 40 5.50 -1.55 -3.05
CA ALA A 40 4.40 -1.32 -3.99
C ALA A 40 3.48 -2.56 -4.04
N LEU A 41 2.19 -2.32 -3.93
CA LEU A 41 1.14 -3.31 -4.08
C LEU A 41 0.47 -3.11 -5.44
N VAL A 42 0.63 -4.07 -6.35
CA VAL A 42 0.13 -3.97 -7.72
C VAL A 42 -0.92 -5.04 -8.03
N GLY A 43 -1.75 -4.77 -9.00
CA GLY A 43 -2.76 -5.72 -9.47
C GLY A 43 -3.78 -5.06 -10.40
N ALA A 44 -4.53 -5.87 -11.13
CA ALA A 44 -5.60 -5.39 -12.01
C ALA A 44 -6.71 -4.67 -11.22
N SER A 45 -7.58 -3.93 -11.92
CA SER A 45 -8.80 -3.39 -11.30
C SER A 45 -9.65 -4.55 -10.75
N GLY A 46 -10.23 -4.37 -9.57
CA GLY A 46 -11.03 -5.41 -8.91
C GLY A 46 -10.22 -6.50 -8.19
N SER A 47 -8.88 -6.47 -8.19
CA SER A 47 -8.06 -7.50 -7.51
C SER A 47 -8.09 -7.45 -5.98
N GLY A 48 -8.77 -6.46 -5.36
CA GLY A 48 -8.89 -6.33 -3.90
C GLY A 48 -8.00 -5.26 -3.26
N LYS A 49 -7.18 -4.51 -4.03
CA LYS A 49 -6.24 -3.51 -3.52
C LYS A 49 -6.88 -2.44 -2.64
N SER A 50 -7.94 -1.80 -3.14
CA SER A 50 -8.65 -0.73 -2.39
C SER A 50 -9.36 -1.29 -1.15
N THR A 51 -9.85 -2.53 -1.20
CA THR A 51 -10.39 -3.23 -0.04
C THR A 51 -9.33 -3.47 1.03
N LEU A 52 -8.16 -3.99 0.63
CA LEU A 52 -7.03 -4.16 1.54
C LEU A 52 -6.62 -2.83 2.17
N LEU A 53 -6.47 -1.79 1.35
CA LEU A 53 -6.08 -0.46 1.82
C LEU A 53 -7.12 0.13 2.80
N GLY A 54 -8.42 -0.09 2.52
CA GLY A 54 -9.51 0.29 3.42
C GLY A 54 -9.42 -0.41 4.78
N ILE A 55 -9.05 -1.69 4.81
CA ILE A 55 -8.83 -2.43 6.06
C ILE A 55 -7.57 -1.90 6.76
N LEU A 56 -6.43 -1.81 6.07
CA LEU A 56 -5.17 -1.37 6.67
C LEU A 56 -5.23 0.06 7.21
N SER A 57 -6.07 0.89 6.62
CA SER A 57 -6.34 2.25 7.15
C SER A 57 -7.33 2.27 8.31
N GLY A 58 -7.93 1.14 8.69
CA GLY A 58 -8.96 1.07 9.73
C GLY A 58 -10.32 1.67 9.32
N LEU A 59 -10.53 1.97 8.04
CA LEU A 59 -11.82 2.46 7.52
C LEU A 59 -12.81 1.33 7.26
N ASP A 60 -12.30 0.13 7.03
CA ASP A 60 -13.10 -1.09 6.89
C ASP A 60 -12.61 -2.16 7.88
N THR A 61 -13.39 -3.22 8.06
CA THR A 61 -13.06 -4.34 8.96
C THR A 61 -13.00 -5.65 8.18
N PRO A 62 -12.06 -6.55 8.47
CA PRO A 62 -12.02 -7.86 7.85
C PRO A 62 -13.27 -8.69 8.21
N SER A 63 -13.67 -9.59 7.31
CA SER A 63 -14.70 -10.58 7.59
C SER A 63 -14.14 -11.80 8.33
N ALA A 64 -12.87 -12.15 8.08
CA ALA A 64 -12.11 -13.18 8.78
C ALA A 64 -10.60 -12.94 8.56
N GLY A 65 -9.77 -13.70 9.27
CA GLY A 65 -8.31 -13.52 9.27
C GLY A 65 -7.89 -12.38 10.19
N GLN A 66 -6.62 -12.00 10.12
CA GLN A 66 -6.03 -10.99 10.99
C GLN A 66 -5.35 -9.88 10.17
N ALA A 67 -5.53 -8.62 10.60
CA ALA A 67 -4.79 -7.48 10.10
C ALA A 67 -4.24 -6.66 11.28
N VAL A 68 -2.91 -6.53 11.33
CA VAL A 68 -2.19 -5.74 12.34
C VAL A 68 -1.40 -4.66 11.64
N VAL A 69 -1.52 -3.40 12.08
CA VAL A 69 -0.76 -2.26 11.56
C VAL A 69 -0.18 -1.48 12.75
N ALA A 70 1.12 -1.26 12.75
CA ALA A 70 1.84 -0.57 13.83
C ALA A 70 1.50 -1.12 15.22
N ASP A 71 1.49 -2.43 15.37
CA ASP A 71 1.12 -3.21 16.56
C ASP A 71 -0.36 -3.12 16.98
N VAL A 72 -1.23 -2.53 16.16
CA VAL A 72 -2.66 -2.40 16.41
C VAL A 72 -3.44 -3.46 15.62
N ASP A 73 -4.19 -4.32 16.32
CA ASP A 73 -5.11 -5.27 15.69
C ASP A 73 -6.37 -4.53 15.21
N LEU A 74 -6.54 -4.49 13.88
CA LEU A 74 -7.61 -3.74 13.24
C LEU A 74 -8.98 -4.42 13.37
N GLY A 75 -9.02 -5.74 13.58
CA GLY A 75 -10.24 -6.49 13.83
C GLY A 75 -10.87 -6.18 15.20
N ALA A 76 -10.04 -5.77 16.17
CA ALA A 76 -10.46 -5.47 17.54
C ALA A 76 -10.68 -3.95 17.80
N LEU A 77 -10.56 -3.10 16.77
CA LEU A 77 -10.63 -1.63 16.93
C LEU A 77 -12.01 -1.16 17.40
N THR A 78 -12.04 -0.58 18.58
CA THR A 78 -13.19 0.23 19.04
C THR A 78 -13.25 1.55 18.29
N ARG A 79 -14.38 2.28 18.35
CA ARG A 79 -14.51 3.62 17.77
C ARG A 79 -13.43 4.59 18.27
N ARG A 80 -13.11 4.56 19.58
CA ARG A 80 -12.06 5.39 20.17
C ARG A 80 -10.68 4.94 19.71
N GLY A 81 -10.40 3.64 19.73
CA GLY A 81 -9.14 3.08 19.24
C GLY A 81 -8.86 3.44 17.78
N ARG A 82 -9.91 3.46 16.93
CA ARG A 82 -9.80 3.90 15.54
C ARG A 82 -9.38 5.36 15.41
N THR A 83 -9.93 6.24 16.26
CA THR A 83 -9.54 7.65 16.28
C THR A 83 -8.07 7.82 16.69
N ASP A 84 -7.61 7.06 17.70
CA ASP A 84 -6.23 7.11 18.15
C ASP A 84 -5.26 6.50 17.13
N PHE A 85 -5.68 5.43 16.44
CA PHE A 85 -4.94 4.82 15.32
C PHE A 85 -4.71 5.82 14.18
N HIS A 86 -5.76 6.52 13.73
CA HIS A 86 -5.65 7.54 12.68
C HIS A 86 -4.81 8.75 13.12
N ARG A 87 -4.76 9.06 14.42
CA ARG A 87 -3.98 10.18 14.92
C ARG A 87 -2.49 9.90 15.00
N HIS A 88 -2.10 8.66 15.33
CA HIS A 88 -0.73 8.38 15.78
C HIS A 88 -0.03 7.26 15.01
N ALA A 89 -0.77 6.33 14.41
CA ALA A 89 -0.18 5.14 13.83
C ALA A 89 -0.08 5.20 12.30
N VAL A 90 -1.09 5.76 11.62
CA VAL A 90 -1.18 5.71 10.16
C VAL A 90 -1.39 7.09 9.54
N GLY A 91 -0.63 7.37 8.47
CA GLY A 91 -0.91 8.47 7.54
C GLY A 91 -1.53 7.91 6.27
N PHE A 92 -2.43 8.68 5.64
CA PHE A 92 -3.11 8.23 4.43
C PHE A 92 -3.05 9.28 3.32
N VAL A 93 -2.60 8.89 2.14
CA VAL A 93 -2.59 9.68 0.92
C VAL A 93 -3.60 9.09 -0.06
N TRP A 94 -4.66 9.86 -0.34
CA TRP A 94 -5.70 9.45 -1.27
C TRP A 94 -5.29 9.74 -2.72
N GLN A 95 -5.83 8.97 -3.65
CA GLN A 95 -5.69 9.22 -5.09
C GLN A 95 -6.13 10.64 -5.47
N GLN A 96 -7.23 11.12 -4.88
CA GLN A 96 -7.72 12.48 -5.07
C GLN A 96 -7.22 13.37 -3.93
N THR A 97 -6.38 14.35 -4.23
CA THR A 97 -5.81 15.29 -3.25
C THR A 97 -6.87 16.08 -2.48
N SER A 98 -8.06 16.30 -3.07
CA SER A 98 -9.21 16.94 -2.41
C SER A 98 -9.71 16.19 -1.18
N ARG A 99 -9.35 14.93 -0.99
CA ARG A 99 -9.64 14.18 0.23
C ARG A 99 -8.63 14.42 1.35
N ASN A 100 -7.42 14.88 1.01
CA ASN A 100 -6.38 15.22 1.97
C ASN A 100 -6.35 16.71 2.28
N LEU A 101 -6.79 17.57 1.35
CA LEU A 101 -6.63 19.01 1.44
C LEU A 101 -7.98 19.72 1.56
N VAL A 102 -8.09 20.56 2.57
CA VAL A 102 -9.23 21.48 2.75
C VAL A 102 -9.00 22.68 1.83
N PRO A 103 -9.85 22.94 0.83
CA PRO A 103 -9.54 23.85 -0.27
C PRO A 103 -9.45 25.34 0.11
N TYR A 104 -10.05 25.75 1.21
CA TYR A 104 -10.04 27.13 1.74
C TYR A 104 -8.99 27.37 2.82
N LEU A 105 -8.19 26.38 3.19
CA LEU A 105 -7.03 26.51 4.06
C LEU A 105 -5.75 26.57 3.21
N THR A 106 -4.78 27.37 3.64
CA THR A 106 -3.42 27.32 3.05
C THR A 106 -2.78 25.96 3.29
N ILE A 107 -1.69 25.66 2.61
CA ILE A 107 -0.98 24.38 2.80
C ILE A 107 -0.47 24.25 4.25
N ALA A 108 0.08 25.31 4.81
CA ALA A 108 0.53 25.31 6.21
C ALA A 108 -0.65 25.11 7.19
N GLU A 109 -1.81 25.71 6.92
CA GLU A 109 -3.02 25.54 7.73
C GLU A 109 -3.59 24.11 7.60
N ASN A 110 -3.54 23.49 6.44
CA ASN A 110 -3.92 22.08 6.25
C ASN A 110 -3.10 21.16 7.16
N VAL A 111 -1.77 21.30 7.16
CA VAL A 111 -0.87 20.56 8.06
C VAL A 111 -1.15 20.90 9.52
N ALA A 112 -1.33 22.20 9.84
CA ALA A 112 -1.62 22.66 11.20
C ALA A 112 -2.95 22.12 11.75
N ALA A 113 -3.97 21.94 10.90
CA ALA A 113 -5.27 21.40 11.28
C ALA A 113 -5.13 19.96 11.84
N VAL A 114 -4.40 19.09 11.15
CA VAL A 114 -4.16 17.71 11.59
C VAL A 114 -3.42 17.69 12.93
N LEU A 115 -2.37 18.50 13.08
CA LEU A 115 -1.63 18.65 14.33
C LEU A 115 -2.50 19.19 15.47
N THR A 116 -3.44 20.10 15.16
CA THR A 116 -4.38 20.63 16.15
C THR A 116 -5.33 19.56 16.67
N ILE A 117 -5.86 18.70 15.77
CA ILE A 117 -6.70 17.55 16.12
C ILE A 117 -5.93 16.56 16.98
N ALA A 118 -4.62 16.39 16.73
CA ALA A 118 -3.74 15.56 17.54
C ALA A 118 -3.32 16.21 18.88
N GLY A 119 -3.78 17.45 19.16
CA GLY A 119 -3.48 18.16 20.42
C GLY A 119 -2.15 18.90 20.45
N VAL A 120 -1.42 18.97 19.33
CA VAL A 120 -0.14 19.71 19.23
C VAL A 120 -0.44 21.22 19.18
N ARG A 121 0.19 22.01 20.06
CA ARG A 121 -0.12 23.43 20.23
C ARG A 121 1.10 24.34 20.09
N GLY A 122 0.84 25.64 19.85
CA GLY A 122 1.80 26.73 19.95
C GLY A 122 3.06 26.53 19.08
N ARG A 123 4.22 26.81 19.65
CA ARG A 123 5.52 26.76 18.95
C ARG A 123 5.85 25.38 18.38
N ARG A 124 5.45 24.29 19.06
CA ARG A 124 5.66 22.91 18.58
C ARG A 124 4.93 22.63 17.28
N ARG A 125 3.67 23.10 17.19
CA ARG A 125 2.87 22.96 15.97
C ARG A 125 3.51 23.75 14.81
N ALA A 126 3.85 25.02 15.01
CA ALA A 126 4.49 25.85 13.99
C ALA A 126 5.84 25.28 13.53
N ALA A 127 6.63 24.74 14.45
CA ALA A 127 7.90 24.09 14.11
C ALA A 127 7.66 22.83 13.24
N ARG A 128 6.70 21.96 13.61
CA ARG A 128 6.39 20.75 12.86
C ARG A 128 5.80 21.04 11.48
N VAL A 129 4.99 22.08 11.34
CA VAL A 129 4.49 22.54 10.02
C VAL A 129 5.66 22.86 9.10
N ARG A 130 6.60 23.70 9.54
CA ARG A 130 7.80 24.04 8.74
C ARG A 130 8.65 22.82 8.41
N GLU A 131 8.89 21.97 9.39
CA GLU A 131 9.68 20.74 9.24
C GLU A 131 9.10 19.83 8.16
N VAL A 132 7.79 19.52 8.22
CA VAL A 132 7.19 18.58 7.27
C VAL A 132 7.07 19.18 5.86
N LEU A 133 6.81 20.49 5.73
CA LEU A 133 6.80 21.16 4.42
C LEU A 133 8.20 21.20 3.79
N ALA A 134 9.23 21.40 4.59
CA ALA A 134 10.62 21.32 4.13
C ALA A 134 10.99 19.89 3.73
N LEU A 135 10.56 18.89 4.52
CA LEU A 135 10.79 17.46 4.26
C LEU A 135 10.27 17.01 2.90
N VAL A 136 9.08 17.50 2.50
CA VAL A 136 8.50 17.19 1.18
C VAL A 136 8.89 18.21 0.09
N GLY A 137 9.77 19.18 0.39
CA GLY A 137 10.31 20.13 -0.58
C GLY A 137 9.36 21.25 -1.04
N ILE A 138 8.34 21.59 -0.23
CA ILE A 138 7.36 22.65 -0.57
C ILE A 138 7.31 23.76 0.47
N GLY A 139 8.40 24.01 1.21
CA GLY A 139 8.48 25.04 2.27
C GLY A 139 8.02 26.43 1.80
N ASP A 140 8.38 26.83 0.58
CA ASP A 140 8.05 28.14 0.00
C ASP A 140 6.58 28.27 -0.46
N HIS A 141 5.80 27.20 -0.37
CA HIS A 141 4.40 27.16 -0.78
C HIS A 141 3.42 27.10 0.37
N GLY A 142 3.91 27.22 1.63
CA GLY A 142 3.10 27.08 2.84
C GLY A 142 1.88 28.02 2.90
N ASP A 143 2.03 29.25 2.45
CA ASP A 143 0.98 30.29 2.48
C ASP A 143 0.03 30.26 1.26
N ARG A 144 0.22 29.32 0.34
CA ARG A 144 -0.66 29.19 -0.83
C ARG A 144 -1.86 28.31 -0.54
N LEU A 145 -2.97 28.58 -1.23
CA LEU A 145 -4.13 27.70 -1.26
C LEU A 145 -3.88 26.52 -2.21
N PRO A 146 -4.50 25.35 -1.99
CA PRO A 146 -4.36 24.19 -2.87
C PRO A 146 -4.62 24.52 -4.35
N ALA A 147 -5.65 25.31 -4.66
CA ALA A 147 -6.00 25.69 -6.03
C ALA A 147 -4.92 26.51 -6.77
N ALA A 148 -3.99 27.13 -6.03
CA ALA A 148 -2.87 27.90 -6.61
C ALA A 148 -1.64 27.02 -6.90
N LEU A 149 -1.71 25.71 -6.68
CA LEU A 149 -0.61 24.77 -6.87
C LEU A 149 -0.85 23.85 -8.08
N SER A 150 0.24 23.41 -8.71
CA SER A 150 0.19 22.32 -9.69
C SER A 150 -0.24 20.99 -9.02
N GLY A 151 -0.74 20.03 -9.80
CA GLY A 151 -1.15 18.71 -9.29
C GLY A 151 -0.04 18.00 -8.50
N GLY A 152 1.21 18.06 -8.97
CA GLY A 152 2.35 17.49 -8.25
C GLY A 152 2.60 18.17 -6.90
N LEU A 153 2.52 19.50 -6.81
CA LEU A 153 2.64 20.24 -5.55
C LEU A 153 1.46 19.97 -4.60
N GLN A 154 0.25 19.81 -5.14
CA GLN A 154 -0.89 19.37 -4.32
C GLN A 154 -0.69 17.98 -3.74
N GLN A 155 -0.09 17.07 -4.52
CA GLN A 155 0.21 15.71 -4.05
C GLN A 155 1.28 15.73 -2.95
N LEU A 156 2.35 16.53 -3.10
CA LEU A 156 3.35 16.72 -2.05
C LEU A 156 2.72 17.34 -0.80
N ALA A 157 1.78 18.27 -0.95
CA ALA A 157 1.03 18.82 0.18
C ALA A 157 0.16 17.75 0.88
N ALA A 158 -0.49 16.87 0.12
CA ALA A 158 -1.25 15.74 0.66
C ALA A 158 -0.35 14.78 1.47
N ILE A 159 0.85 14.52 0.97
CA ILE A 159 1.87 13.72 1.67
C ILE A 159 2.31 14.43 2.96
N ALA A 160 2.55 15.75 2.93
CA ALA A 160 2.89 16.53 4.12
C ALA A 160 1.80 16.44 5.20
N VAL A 161 0.52 16.54 4.81
CA VAL A 161 -0.62 16.38 5.72
C VAL A 161 -0.63 14.98 6.33
N ALA A 162 -0.43 13.94 5.53
CA ALA A 162 -0.38 12.55 5.99
C ALA A 162 0.78 12.27 6.96
N LEU A 163 1.92 12.96 6.79
CA LEU A 163 3.13 12.84 7.64
C LEU A 163 3.12 13.74 8.88
N ALA A 164 2.16 14.65 9.01
CA ALA A 164 2.14 15.67 10.05
C ALA A 164 2.35 15.10 11.46
N ASN A 165 1.67 14.02 11.80
CA ASN A 165 1.69 13.36 13.11
C ASN A 165 2.82 12.33 13.30
N ARG A 166 3.80 12.26 12.41
CA ARG A 166 4.86 11.23 12.42
C ARG A 166 4.30 9.80 12.50
N PRO A 167 3.46 9.39 11.54
CA PRO A 167 2.92 8.04 11.55
C PRO A 167 4.03 7.00 11.39
N ARG A 168 3.84 5.79 11.95
CA ARG A 168 4.73 4.65 11.68
C ARG A 168 4.54 4.09 10.28
N VAL A 169 3.31 4.17 9.75
CA VAL A 169 2.95 3.63 8.44
C VAL A 169 2.29 4.72 7.59
N LEU A 170 2.77 4.88 6.38
CA LEU A 170 2.17 5.71 5.34
C LEU A 170 1.52 4.81 4.29
N LEU A 171 0.21 4.92 4.15
CA LEU A 171 -0.57 4.24 3.12
C LEU A 171 -0.87 5.22 1.99
N ALA A 172 -0.63 4.84 0.74
CA ALA A 172 -0.84 5.70 -0.41
C ALA A 172 -1.65 4.97 -1.49
N ASP A 173 -2.80 5.51 -1.84
CA ASP A 173 -3.69 5.01 -2.89
C ASP A 173 -3.44 5.78 -4.19
N GLU A 174 -2.84 5.12 -5.19
CA GLU A 174 -2.53 5.68 -6.50
C GLU A 174 -1.90 7.10 -6.43
N PRO A 175 -0.82 7.32 -5.65
CA PRO A 175 -0.33 8.67 -5.35
C PRO A 175 0.18 9.44 -6.57
N THR A 176 0.33 8.79 -7.71
CA THR A 176 0.83 9.40 -8.96
C THR A 176 -0.15 9.29 -10.12
N GLY A 177 -1.31 8.65 -9.93
CA GLY A 177 -2.23 8.27 -11.01
C GLY A 177 -2.85 9.45 -11.79
N ALA A 178 -2.85 10.67 -11.23
CA ALA A 178 -3.36 11.86 -11.89
C ALA A 178 -2.25 12.83 -12.36
N LEU A 179 -0.97 12.42 -12.30
CA LEU A 179 0.19 13.25 -12.56
C LEU A 179 0.84 12.92 -13.91
N ASP A 180 1.50 13.92 -14.51
CA ASP A 180 2.42 13.67 -15.61
C ASP A 180 3.66 12.90 -15.11
N ARG A 181 4.45 12.37 -16.06
CA ARG A 181 5.62 11.52 -15.74
C ARG A 181 6.69 12.23 -14.91
N VAL A 182 6.86 13.54 -15.08
CA VAL A 182 7.88 14.34 -14.37
C VAL A 182 7.44 14.53 -12.93
N ALA A 183 6.20 14.99 -12.72
CA ALA A 183 5.62 15.17 -11.41
C ALA A 183 5.51 13.83 -10.63
N ALA A 184 5.12 12.74 -11.30
CA ALA A 184 5.06 11.41 -10.72
C ALA A 184 6.41 10.95 -10.18
N ARG A 185 7.49 11.11 -10.96
CA ARG A 185 8.87 10.80 -10.52
C ARG A 185 9.29 11.64 -9.32
N ALA A 186 8.99 12.94 -9.33
CA ALA A 186 9.32 13.84 -8.22
C ALA A 186 8.60 13.42 -6.92
N VAL A 187 7.31 13.09 -7.00
CA VAL A 187 6.50 12.61 -5.86
C VAL A 187 7.08 11.30 -5.31
N LEU A 188 7.40 10.33 -6.16
CA LEU A 188 7.98 9.05 -5.71
C LEU A 188 9.38 9.23 -5.11
N ALA A 189 10.21 10.09 -5.69
CA ALA A 189 11.52 10.43 -5.13
C ALA A 189 11.38 11.06 -3.73
N THR A 190 10.42 11.96 -3.54
CA THR A 190 10.11 12.55 -2.23
C THR A 190 9.62 11.50 -1.25
N MET A 191 8.71 10.60 -1.64
CA MET A 191 8.24 9.51 -0.76
C MET A 191 9.40 8.60 -0.32
N ARG A 192 10.34 8.31 -1.22
CA ARG A 192 11.53 7.52 -0.89
C ARG A 192 12.44 8.28 0.08
N ALA A 193 12.74 9.55 -0.18
CA ALA A 193 13.54 10.37 0.71
C ALA A 193 12.94 10.47 2.11
N VAL A 194 11.61 10.61 2.21
CA VAL A 194 10.87 10.58 3.47
C VAL A 194 11.00 9.23 4.17
N ASN A 195 10.82 8.12 3.44
CA ASN A 195 10.98 6.77 3.97
C ASN A 195 12.38 6.56 4.56
N GLU A 196 13.42 6.95 3.82
CA GLU A 196 14.82 6.81 4.22
C GLU A 196 15.19 7.74 5.41
N HIS A 197 14.67 8.97 5.45
CA HIS A 197 15.00 9.97 6.46
C HIS A 197 14.24 9.78 7.78
N GLU A 198 12.92 9.55 7.69
CA GLU A 198 12.03 9.40 8.86
C GLU A 198 11.88 7.95 9.31
N GLY A 199 12.31 6.97 8.51
CA GLY A 199 12.15 5.54 8.78
C GLY A 199 10.68 5.07 8.72
N VAL A 200 9.78 5.86 8.13
CA VAL A 200 8.36 5.52 8.00
C VAL A 200 8.17 4.36 7.04
N THR A 201 7.39 3.37 7.43
CA THR A 201 7.02 2.25 6.54
C THR A 201 6.01 2.73 5.51
N VAL A 202 6.23 2.46 4.21
CA VAL A 202 5.40 2.97 3.13
C VAL A 202 4.78 1.83 2.33
N LEU A 203 3.45 1.82 2.20
CA LEU A 203 2.73 0.93 1.29
C LEU A 203 2.03 1.76 0.22
N ILE A 204 2.47 1.59 -1.03
CA ILE A 204 1.88 2.25 -2.21
C ILE A 204 0.99 1.24 -2.92
N VAL A 205 -0.27 1.55 -3.09
CA VAL A 205 -1.19 0.78 -3.94
C VAL A 205 -1.25 1.45 -5.31
N THR A 206 -0.99 0.70 -6.38
CA THR A 206 -1.03 1.24 -7.73
C THR A 206 -1.29 0.15 -8.78
N HIS A 207 -1.74 0.56 -9.96
CA HIS A 207 -1.77 -0.27 -11.17
C HIS A 207 -0.63 0.11 -12.14
N ASP A 208 0.13 1.17 -11.85
CA ASP A 208 1.24 1.65 -12.68
C ASP A 208 2.51 0.83 -12.38
N GLN A 209 2.97 0.08 -13.40
CA GLN A 209 4.20 -0.70 -13.30
C GLN A 209 5.45 0.17 -13.15
N THR A 210 5.43 1.42 -13.65
CA THR A 210 6.58 2.32 -13.51
C THR A 210 6.84 2.71 -12.06
N VAL A 211 5.80 2.75 -11.22
CA VAL A 211 5.91 2.92 -9.77
C VAL A 211 6.51 1.67 -9.12
N ALA A 212 6.03 0.49 -9.54
CA ALA A 212 6.52 -0.78 -9.04
C ALA A 212 8.02 -1.00 -9.32
N GLU A 213 8.52 -0.49 -10.42
CA GLU A 213 9.95 -0.56 -10.79
C GLU A 213 10.83 0.38 -9.95
N GLN A 214 10.25 1.35 -9.27
CA GLN A 214 10.97 2.32 -8.43
C GLN A 214 11.03 1.94 -6.95
N VAL A 215 10.52 0.78 -6.57
CA VAL A 215 10.62 0.24 -5.20
C VAL A 215 11.38 -1.07 -5.20
N ARG A 216 12.05 -1.37 -4.08
CA ARG A 216 12.82 -2.62 -3.94
C ARG A 216 11.93 -3.84 -3.90
N ARG A 217 10.74 -3.75 -3.32
CA ARG A 217 9.81 -4.86 -3.20
C ARG A 217 8.44 -4.50 -3.77
N THR A 218 7.98 -5.33 -4.69
CA THR A 218 6.65 -5.25 -5.29
C THR A 218 5.87 -6.49 -4.97
N VAL A 219 4.66 -6.35 -4.45
CA VAL A 219 3.74 -7.46 -4.17
C VAL A 219 2.58 -7.37 -5.16
N ARG A 220 2.29 -8.47 -5.84
CA ARG A 220 1.17 -8.55 -6.78
C ARG A 220 -0.03 -9.21 -6.13
N ILE A 221 -1.19 -8.54 -6.21
CA ILE A 221 -2.48 -9.14 -5.83
C ILE A 221 -3.24 -9.55 -7.09
N ARG A 222 -3.79 -10.76 -7.06
CA ARG A 222 -4.71 -11.30 -8.06
C ARG A 222 -5.83 -12.07 -7.36
N ASP A 223 -7.07 -11.80 -7.74
CA ASP A 223 -8.27 -12.47 -7.22
C ASP A 223 -8.36 -12.47 -5.68
N GLY A 224 -8.04 -11.32 -5.06
CA GLY A 224 -8.09 -11.14 -3.62
C GLY A 224 -7.00 -11.88 -2.82
N ARG A 225 -5.93 -12.36 -3.48
CA ARG A 225 -4.80 -13.08 -2.88
C ARG A 225 -3.48 -12.47 -3.27
N THR A 226 -2.47 -12.64 -2.45
CA THR A 226 -1.07 -12.40 -2.83
C THR A 226 -0.64 -13.47 -3.83
N SER A 227 -0.18 -13.06 -5.01
CA SER A 227 0.21 -13.96 -6.10
C SER A 227 1.72 -14.08 -6.20
N THR A 228 2.41 -12.98 -6.47
CA THR A 228 3.87 -12.97 -6.60
C THR A 228 4.48 -11.80 -5.84
N GLU A 229 5.75 -11.94 -5.50
CA GLU A 229 6.60 -10.86 -5.00
C GLU A 229 7.81 -10.70 -5.92
N THR A 230 8.16 -9.45 -6.23
CA THR A 230 9.39 -9.12 -6.96
C THR A 230 10.32 -8.36 -6.03
N ILE A 231 11.54 -8.85 -5.88
CA ILE A 231 12.60 -8.20 -5.07
C ILE A 231 13.69 -7.70 -6.00
N ARG A 232 14.13 -6.46 -5.80
CA ARG A 232 15.20 -5.81 -6.55
C ARG A 232 16.31 -5.37 -5.61
N ASP A 233 17.53 -5.77 -5.90
CA ASP A 233 18.71 -5.33 -5.14
C ASP A 233 19.04 -3.87 -5.48
N ASP A 234 19.00 -3.52 -6.77
CA ASP A 234 19.25 -2.17 -7.28
C ASP A 234 18.06 -1.63 -8.07
N LEU A 235 17.63 -0.40 -7.76
CA LEU A 235 16.53 0.28 -8.44
C LEU A 235 16.96 0.69 -9.85
N GLY A 236 16.34 0.06 -10.86
CA GLY A 236 16.53 0.38 -12.28
C GLY A 236 17.66 -0.35 -13.00
N ALA A 237 18.46 -1.21 -12.33
CA ALA A 237 19.57 -1.91 -12.94
C ALA A 237 19.26 -3.36 -13.36
N SER A 238 18.30 -4.02 -12.71
CA SER A 238 17.95 -5.43 -12.99
C SER A 238 16.44 -5.65 -12.94
N PRO A 239 15.91 -6.64 -13.69
CA PRO A 239 14.46 -6.93 -13.73
C PRO A 239 13.88 -7.37 -12.39
N GLY A 240 14.72 -7.65 -11.38
CA GLY A 240 14.32 -8.18 -10.08
C GLY A 240 14.03 -9.68 -10.14
N GLU A 241 14.13 -10.33 -9.00
CA GLU A 241 13.79 -11.74 -8.83
C GLU A 241 12.32 -11.87 -8.44
N GLU A 242 11.55 -12.68 -9.19
CA GLU A 242 10.13 -12.90 -8.96
C GLU A 242 9.90 -14.23 -8.22
N PHE A 243 9.18 -14.16 -7.11
CA PHE A 243 8.80 -15.29 -6.27
C PHE A 243 7.29 -15.50 -6.32
N ALA A 244 6.82 -16.72 -6.49
CA ALA A 244 5.43 -17.07 -6.22
C ALA A 244 5.20 -17.19 -4.71
N VAL A 245 4.12 -16.60 -4.20
CA VAL A 245 3.81 -16.63 -2.77
C VAL A 245 2.94 -17.85 -2.46
N ILE A 246 3.36 -18.65 -1.47
CA ILE A 246 2.58 -19.76 -0.92
C ILE A 246 1.85 -19.24 0.33
N ASP A 247 0.51 -19.37 0.37
CA ASP A 247 -0.29 -19.01 1.53
C ASP A 247 -0.21 -20.07 2.65
N GLU A 248 -0.76 -19.77 3.85
CA GLU A 248 -0.74 -20.69 4.99
C GLU A 248 -1.47 -22.03 4.72
N ALA A 249 -2.34 -22.08 3.72
CA ALA A 249 -3.02 -23.30 3.27
C ALA A 249 -2.21 -24.09 2.22
N GLY A 250 -0.99 -23.66 1.89
CA GLY A 250 -0.12 -24.30 0.90
C GLY A 250 -0.53 -24.03 -0.56
N ARG A 251 -1.32 -22.99 -0.82
CA ARG A 251 -1.76 -22.62 -2.17
C ARG A 251 -0.83 -21.57 -2.76
N LEU A 252 -0.50 -21.71 -4.04
CA LEU A 252 0.17 -20.68 -4.84
C LEU A 252 -0.62 -20.43 -6.12
N GLN A 253 -0.51 -19.20 -6.64
CA GLN A 253 -1.02 -18.88 -7.96
C GLN A 253 0.14 -18.90 -8.96
N LEU A 254 0.09 -19.78 -9.95
CA LEU A 254 1.07 -19.75 -11.03
C LEU A 254 0.96 -18.43 -11.80
N PRO A 255 2.11 -17.78 -12.13
CA PRO A 255 2.11 -16.62 -13.00
C PRO A 255 1.37 -16.88 -14.30
N GLU A 256 0.59 -15.89 -14.76
CA GLU A 256 -0.23 -16.05 -15.98
C GLU A 256 0.63 -16.33 -17.21
N SER A 257 1.80 -15.71 -17.29
CA SER A 257 2.81 -15.97 -18.33
C SER A 257 3.22 -17.44 -18.40
N PHE A 258 3.35 -18.12 -17.25
CA PHE A 258 3.70 -19.55 -17.19
C PHE A 258 2.53 -20.42 -17.63
N GLN A 259 1.31 -20.07 -17.21
CA GLN A 259 0.10 -20.76 -17.61
C GLN A 259 -0.10 -20.69 -19.12
N GLN A 260 0.08 -19.49 -19.71
CA GLN A 260 -0.04 -19.28 -21.16
C GLN A 260 1.07 -19.99 -21.94
N ALA A 261 2.33 -19.84 -21.52
CA ALA A 261 3.49 -20.43 -22.21
C ALA A 261 3.43 -21.95 -22.25
N LEU A 262 2.94 -22.60 -21.19
CA LEU A 262 2.86 -24.05 -21.07
C LEU A 262 1.46 -24.60 -21.43
N GLY A 263 0.49 -23.75 -21.77
CA GLY A 263 -0.89 -24.14 -22.06
C GLY A 263 -1.59 -24.83 -20.89
N LEU A 264 -1.26 -24.45 -19.65
CA LEU A 264 -1.87 -25.02 -18.45
C LEU A 264 -3.30 -24.52 -18.31
N ARG A 265 -4.23 -25.44 -18.08
CA ARG A 265 -5.68 -25.12 -17.95
C ARG A 265 -6.24 -25.81 -16.70
N ASP A 266 -7.27 -26.60 -16.86
CA ASP A 266 -8.12 -27.15 -15.78
C ASP A 266 -7.36 -28.11 -14.85
N ARG A 267 -6.43 -28.91 -15.38
CA ARG A 267 -5.67 -29.89 -14.62
C ARG A 267 -4.21 -29.87 -15.01
N VAL A 268 -3.35 -30.07 -14.01
CA VAL A 268 -1.91 -30.20 -14.17
C VAL A 268 -1.42 -31.48 -13.49
N ARG A 269 -0.36 -32.07 -14.03
CA ARG A 269 0.33 -33.18 -13.40
C ARG A 269 1.45 -32.62 -12.54
N LEU A 270 1.48 -33.03 -11.28
CA LEU A 270 2.54 -32.67 -10.34
C LEU A 270 3.46 -33.86 -10.14
N SER A 271 4.76 -33.60 -10.08
CA SER A 271 5.76 -34.59 -9.65
C SER A 271 6.78 -33.93 -8.76
N LEU A 272 7.05 -34.56 -7.61
CA LEU A 272 8.08 -34.13 -6.68
C LEU A 272 9.44 -34.61 -7.21
N GLN A 273 10.41 -33.72 -7.26
CA GLN A 273 11.82 -33.98 -7.50
C GLN A 273 12.60 -33.71 -6.19
N ASP A 274 13.91 -33.95 -6.19
CA ASP A 274 14.73 -33.83 -4.98
C ASP A 274 14.73 -32.44 -4.37
N ASP A 275 14.62 -31.37 -5.19
CA ASP A 275 14.71 -29.95 -4.77
C ASP A 275 13.59 -29.06 -5.32
N HIS A 276 12.65 -29.61 -6.14
CA HIS A 276 11.56 -28.83 -6.72
C HIS A 276 10.30 -29.64 -7.04
N VAL A 277 9.19 -28.94 -7.24
CA VAL A 277 7.94 -29.51 -7.76
C VAL A 277 7.83 -29.19 -9.24
N LEU A 278 7.78 -30.23 -10.07
CA LEU A 278 7.56 -30.09 -11.50
C LEU A 278 6.07 -30.08 -11.82
N VAL A 279 5.64 -29.02 -12.54
CA VAL A 279 4.27 -28.83 -13.01
C VAL A 279 4.22 -29.03 -14.52
N ARG A 280 3.42 -29.96 -14.99
CA ARG A 280 3.23 -30.27 -16.43
C ARG A 280 1.76 -30.16 -16.79
N ARG A 281 1.49 -29.98 -18.09
CA ARG A 281 0.14 -30.09 -18.64
C ARG A 281 -0.43 -31.49 -18.34
N GLY A 282 -1.66 -31.51 -17.81
CA GLY A 282 -2.42 -32.74 -17.71
C GLY A 282 -2.85 -33.14 -19.12
N ASP A 283 -2.40 -34.30 -19.62
CA ASP A 283 -2.86 -34.83 -20.88
C ASP A 283 -4.35 -35.12 -20.77
N ASP A 284 -5.14 -34.69 -21.77
CA ASP A 284 -6.57 -34.97 -21.89
C ASP A 284 -6.81 -36.44 -22.34
N GLU A 285 -6.17 -37.41 -21.69
CA GLU A 285 -6.62 -38.76 -21.80
C GLU A 285 -7.93 -38.91 -21.00
N VAL A 286 -9.02 -38.72 -21.71
CA VAL A 286 -10.33 -39.19 -21.29
C VAL A 286 -10.20 -40.67 -21.00
N VAL A 287 -10.16 -41.05 -19.72
CA VAL A 287 -10.42 -42.42 -19.33
C VAL A 287 -11.84 -42.74 -19.82
N ARG A 288 -11.93 -43.49 -20.89
CA ARG A 288 -13.15 -44.15 -21.36
C ARG A 288 -13.60 -45.22 -20.38
#